data_1a0b62ff98b43ec6347ef35c960da637
#
_entry.id   1a0b62ff98b43ec6347ef35c960da637
#
_cell.length_a   1.000
_cell.length_b   1.000
_cell.length_c   1.000
_cell.angle_alpha   90.00
_cell.angle_beta   90.00
_cell.angle_gamma   90.00
#
_symmetry.space_group_name_H-M   'P 1'
#
loop_
_entity.id
_entity.type
_entity.pdbx_description
1 polymer ?
#
loop_
_entity_poly.entity_id
_entity_poly.type
_entity_poly.pdbx_seq_one_letter_code
_entity_poly.pdbx_strand_id
1 'polypeptide(L)'
;MRCLVDSNVLLRSVQPSHAMYGHATHALAALPANGNELVIVAQNLIEFWAVATRPIVNNGLGITTSDAANELTKLKRLFTVLPETEDILPRWEQLVIKYDVIGKQSHDARLVAVMIVHNATHLLTFNYAHFKRFTEIVTINPQDII
;
A
#
# COMPACT_ATOMS: atom_id res chain seq x y z
N MET A 1 11.16 10.37 6.98
CA MET A 1 9.68 10.45 7.03
C MET A 1 9.08 9.06 7.04
N ARG A 2 7.86 8.96 7.48
CA ARG A 2 7.13 7.69 7.49
C ARG A 2 6.33 7.55 6.20
N CYS A 3 6.60 6.49 5.44
CA CYS A 3 6.02 6.24 4.13
C CYS A 3 5.24 4.93 4.14
N LEU A 4 3.94 4.98 3.85
CA LEU A 4 3.13 3.79 3.71
C LEU A 4 3.29 3.22 2.31
N VAL A 5 3.45 1.89 2.22
CA VAL A 5 3.61 1.18 0.95
C VAL A 5 2.27 0.58 0.54
N ASP A 6 1.75 1.00 -0.61
CA ASP A 6 0.51 0.47 -1.14
C ASP A 6 0.67 -0.98 -1.63
N SER A 7 -0.40 -1.74 -1.56
CA SER A 7 -0.42 -3.15 -1.95
C SER A 7 0.05 -3.38 -3.39
N ASN A 8 -0.21 -2.45 -4.32
CA ASN A 8 0.25 -2.59 -5.70
C ASN A 8 1.78 -2.61 -5.80
N VAL A 9 2.49 -1.85 -4.96
CA VAL A 9 3.95 -1.87 -4.92
C VAL A 9 4.45 -3.19 -4.34
N LEU A 10 3.81 -3.67 -3.28
CA LEU A 10 4.13 -4.98 -2.68
C LEU A 10 3.96 -6.10 -3.71
N LEU A 11 2.85 -6.08 -4.46
CA LEU A 11 2.58 -7.09 -5.50
C LEU A 11 3.65 -7.07 -6.60
N ARG A 12 4.01 -5.90 -7.11
CA ARG A 12 5.01 -5.79 -8.17
C ARG A 12 6.39 -6.24 -7.69
N SER A 13 6.71 -6.06 -6.41
CA SER A 13 7.99 -6.46 -5.84
C SER A 13 8.20 -7.97 -5.78
N VAL A 14 7.14 -8.77 -5.96
CA VAL A 14 7.20 -10.24 -5.98
C VAL A 14 6.94 -10.83 -7.38
N GLN A 15 6.94 -9.99 -8.41
CA GLN A 15 6.69 -10.39 -9.81
C GLN A 15 7.88 -10.04 -10.71
N PRO A 16 8.97 -10.85 -10.71
CA PRO A 16 10.21 -10.52 -11.45
C PRO A 16 10.02 -10.26 -12.94
N SER A 17 8.99 -10.86 -13.55
CA SER A 17 8.70 -10.68 -14.99
C SER A 17 7.81 -9.45 -15.28
N HIS A 18 7.30 -8.77 -14.27
CA HIS A 18 6.45 -7.60 -14.48
C HIS A 18 7.29 -6.37 -14.84
N ALA A 19 6.77 -5.54 -15.75
CA ALA A 19 7.46 -4.32 -16.19
C ALA A 19 7.80 -3.37 -15.04
N MET A 20 6.99 -3.33 -13.98
CA MET A 20 7.18 -2.44 -12.83
C MET A 20 8.03 -3.07 -11.70
N TYR A 21 8.48 -4.31 -11.84
CA TYR A 21 9.26 -5.00 -10.81
C TYR A 21 10.51 -4.21 -10.40
N GLY A 22 11.28 -3.74 -11.37
CA GLY A 22 12.50 -2.98 -11.11
C GLY A 22 12.23 -1.68 -10.36
N HIS A 23 11.18 -0.95 -10.74
CA HIS A 23 10.80 0.28 -10.06
C HIS A 23 10.34 0.03 -8.62
N ALA A 24 9.54 -1.02 -8.41
CA ALA A 24 9.06 -1.39 -7.07
C ALA A 24 10.23 -1.77 -6.15
N THR A 25 11.08 -2.68 -6.58
CA THR A 25 12.21 -3.16 -5.77
C THR A 25 13.24 -2.06 -5.51
N HIS A 26 13.50 -1.20 -6.51
CA HIS A 26 14.40 -0.07 -6.32
C HIS A 26 13.87 0.92 -5.28
N ALA A 27 12.59 1.29 -5.37
CA ALA A 27 11.98 2.22 -4.41
C ALA A 27 12.01 1.67 -2.98
N LEU A 28 11.70 0.37 -2.82
CA LEU A 28 11.71 -0.29 -1.51
C LEU A 28 13.10 -0.38 -0.90
N ALA A 29 14.15 -0.38 -1.71
CA ALA A 29 15.54 -0.33 -1.23
C ALA A 29 16.03 1.10 -1.01
N ALA A 30 15.72 2.01 -1.91
CA ALA A 30 16.25 3.38 -1.88
C ALA A 30 15.66 4.24 -0.76
N LEU A 31 14.36 4.12 -0.50
CA LEU A 31 13.71 4.94 0.52
C LEU A 31 14.26 4.70 1.91
N PRO A 32 14.40 3.45 2.40
CA PRO A 32 15.03 3.21 3.70
C PRO A 32 16.51 3.64 3.73
N ALA A 33 17.24 3.46 2.64
CA ALA A 33 18.64 3.89 2.55
C ALA A 33 18.79 5.40 2.72
N ASN A 34 17.76 6.17 2.39
CA ASN A 34 17.71 7.62 2.55
C ASN A 34 17.04 8.05 3.87
N GLY A 35 16.89 7.15 4.82
CA GLY A 35 16.40 7.46 6.15
C GLY A 35 14.88 7.46 6.31
N ASN A 36 14.14 6.96 5.33
CA ASN A 36 12.69 6.86 5.41
C ASN A 36 12.24 5.56 6.06
N GLU A 37 11.23 5.62 6.91
CA GLU A 37 10.61 4.44 7.50
C GLU A 37 9.49 3.95 6.57
N LEU A 38 9.59 2.71 6.10
CA LEU A 38 8.52 2.08 5.33
C LEU A 38 7.58 1.32 6.25
N VAL A 39 6.29 1.61 6.13
CA VAL A 39 5.25 0.98 6.96
C VAL A 39 4.16 0.39 6.08
N ILE A 40 3.47 -0.60 6.62
CA ILE A 40 2.29 -1.20 6.02
C ILE A 40 1.21 -1.33 7.09
N VAL A 41 -0.01 -1.59 6.66
CA VAL A 41 -1.16 -1.82 7.54
C VAL A 41 -1.88 -3.10 7.14
N ALA A 42 -2.78 -3.58 7.98
CA ALA A 42 -3.54 -4.80 7.71
C ALA A 42 -4.23 -4.77 6.35
N GLN A 43 -4.79 -3.64 5.94
CA GLN A 43 -5.44 -3.51 4.63
C GLN A 43 -4.50 -3.85 3.47
N ASN A 44 -3.23 -3.43 3.54
CA ASN A 44 -2.24 -3.75 2.50
C ASN A 44 -2.01 -5.26 2.39
N LEU A 45 -1.92 -5.95 3.52
CA LEU A 45 -1.72 -7.39 3.55
C LEU A 45 -2.94 -8.15 3.03
N ILE A 46 -4.14 -7.69 3.39
CA ILE A 46 -5.40 -8.29 2.93
C ILE A 46 -5.54 -8.14 1.42
N GLU A 47 -5.30 -6.95 0.89
CA GLU A 47 -5.34 -6.67 -0.55
C GLU A 47 -4.25 -7.45 -1.30
N PHE A 48 -3.05 -7.54 -0.74
CA PHE A 48 -1.97 -8.37 -1.29
C PHE A 48 -2.42 -9.83 -1.42
N TRP A 49 -2.96 -10.40 -0.35
CA TRP A 49 -3.45 -11.78 -0.35
C TRP A 49 -4.52 -12.00 -1.41
N ALA A 50 -5.51 -11.10 -1.49
CA ALA A 50 -6.62 -11.23 -2.42
C ALA A 50 -6.16 -11.31 -3.88
N VAL A 51 -5.20 -10.48 -4.28
CA VAL A 51 -4.66 -10.46 -5.64
C VAL A 51 -3.67 -11.61 -5.86
N ALA A 52 -2.80 -11.88 -4.89
CA ALA A 52 -1.78 -12.92 -5.00
C ALA A 52 -2.40 -14.32 -5.22
N THR A 53 -3.47 -14.63 -4.49
CA THR A 53 -4.14 -15.95 -4.58
C THR A 53 -5.21 -16.01 -5.66
N ARG A 54 -5.65 -14.88 -6.20
CA ARG A 54 -6.65 -14.85 -7.27
C ARG A 54 -6.11 -15.56 -8.50
N PRO A 55 -6.96 -16.36 -9.21
CA PRO A 55 -6.53 -17.02 -10.44
C PRO A 55 -6.02 -16.05 -11.50
N ILE A 56 -5.03 -16.49 -12.28
CA ILE A 56 -4.44 -15.69 -13.36
C ILE A 56 -5.51 -15.21 -14.35
N VAL A 57 -6.50 -16.05 -14.65
CA VAL A 57 -7.63 -15.70 -15.54
C VAL A 57 -8.48 -14.56 -15.02
N ASN A 58 -8.42 -14.28 -13.71
CA ASN A 58 -9.15 -13.20 -13.03
C ASN A 58 -8.20 -12.05 -12.61
N ASN A 59 -7.11 -11.86 -13.33
CA ASN A 59 -6.10 -10.81 -13.06
C ASN A 59 -5.37 -10.97 -11.72
N GLY A 60 -5.26 -12.19 -11.21
CA GLY A 60 -4.47 -12.50 -10.03
C GLY A 60 -3.11 -13.05 -10.38
N LEU A 61 -2.30 -13.33 -9.36
CA LEU A 61 -0.99 -13.95 -9.52
C LEU A 61 -1.07 -15.49 -9.56
N GLY A 62 -2.17 -16.06 -9.11
CA GLY A 62 -2.41 -17.50 -9.13
C GLY A 62 -1.49 -18.31 -8.22
N ILE A 63 -0.88 -17.70 -7.20
CA ILE A 63 -0.02 -18.43 -6.28
C ILE A 63 -0.86 -19.21 -5.27
N THR A 64 -0.27 -20.27 -4.69
CA THR A 64 -0.95 -21.07 -3.68
C THR A 64 -1.13 -20.28 -2.38
N THR A 65 -2.08 -20.69 -1.56
CA THR A 65 -2.27 -20.09 -0.23
C THR A 65 -1.02 -20.30 0.66
N SER A 66 -0.32 -21.43 0.48
CA SER A 66 0.93 -21.68 1.19
C SER A 66 2.01 -20.68 0.80
N ASP A 67 2.19 -20.43 -0.49
CA ASP A 67 3.16 -19.45 -0.97
C ASP A 67 2.78 -18.01 -0.55
N ALA A 68 1.49 -17.68 -0.62
CA ALA A 68 1.00 -16.39 -0.16
C ALA A 68 1.25 -16.18 1.34
N ALA A 69 1.05 -17.21 2.17
CA ALA A 69 1.35 -17.15 3.59
C ALA A 69 2.84 -16.90 3.85
N ASN A 70 3.72 -17.53 3.08
CA ASN A 70 5.16 -17.29 3.17
C ASN A 70 5.51 -15.84 2.80
N GLU A 71 4.87 -15.29 1.77
CA GLU A 71 5.07 -13.89 1.40
C GLU A 71 4.59 -12.93 2.47
N LEU A 72 3.45 -13.18 3.11
CA LEU A 72 2.97 -12.37 4.24
C LEU A 72 3.99 -12.36 5.38
N THR A 73 4.58 -13.50 5.69
CA THR A 73 5.61 -13.60 6.74
C THR A 73 6.81 -12.73 6.41
N LYS A 74 7.26 -12.75 5.15
CA LYS A 74 8.38 -11.90 4.69
C LYS A 74 8.03 -10.41 4.79
N LEU A 75 6.84 -10.02 4.34
CA LEU A 75 6.39 -8.63 4.40
C LEU A 75 6.33 -8.11 5.83
N LYS A 76 5.83 -8.90 6.77
CA LYS A 76 5.77 -8.54 8.19
C LYS A 76 7.15 -8.41 8.84
N ARG A 77 8.18 -9.06 8.28
CA ARG A 77 9.56 -8.91 8.73
C ARG A 77 10.25 -7.68 8.13
N LEU A 78 9.94 -7.36 6.87
CA LEU A 78 10.58 -6.26 6.14
C LEU A 78 10.01 -4.90 6.52
N PHE A 79 8.74 -4.83 6.87
CA PHE A 79 8.04 -3.57 7.11
C PHE A 79 7.48 -3.53 8.54
N THR A 80 7.43 -2.32 9.10
CA THR A 80 6.68 -2.09 10.33
C THR A 80 5.18 -2.16 10.01
N VAL A 81 4.46 -3.05 10.68
CA VAL A 81 3.00 -3.16 10.56
C VAL A 81 2.37 -2.24 11.59
N LEU A 82 1.70 -1.18 11.13
CA LEU A 82 1.02 -0.26 12.04
C LEU A 82 -0.27 -0.87 12.54
N PRO A 83 -0.60 -0.70 13.84
CA PRO A 83 -1.79 -1.32 14.42
C PRO A 83 -3.08 -0.66 13.95
N GLU A 84 -4.15 -1.47 13.91
CA GLU A 84 -5.51 -0.97 13.77
C GLU A 84 -5.93 -0.32 15.09
N THR A 85 -6.43 0.92 15.03
CA THR A 85 -6.88 1.64 16.21
C THR A 85 -8.31 2.13 16.01
N GLU A 86 -8.98 2.43 17.12
CA GLU A 86 -10.38 2.91 17.10
C GLU A 86 -10.54 4.29 16.45
N ASP A 87 -9.44 5.06 16.32
CA ASP A 87 -9.46 6.39 15.71
C ASP A 87 -9.60 6.36 14.19
N ILE A 88 -9.33 5.22 13.57
CA ILE A 88 -9.33 5.08 12.10
C ILE A 88 -10.73 5.29 11.53
N LEU A 89 -11.75 4.67 12.09
CA LEU A 89 -13.11 4.76 11.58
C LEU A 89 -13.66 6.21 11.58
N PRO A 90 -13.58 6.98 12.67
CA PRO A 90 -14.01 8.37 12.65
C PRO A 90 -13.25 9.23 11.64
N ARG A 91 -11.96 9.01 11.49
CA ARG A 91 -11.15 9.75 10.51
C ARG A 91 -11.54 9.42 9.09
N TRP A 92 -11.76 8.14 8.79
CA TRP A 92 -12.25 7.70 7.50
C TRP A 92 -13.59 8.35 7.14
N GLU A 93 -14.51 8.36 8.09
CA GLU A 93 -15.83 8.95 7.91
C GLU A 93 -15.75 10.44 7.54
N GLN A 94 -14.86 11.19 8.20
CA GLN A 94 -14.58 12.59 7.87
C GLN A 94 -14.08 12.74 6.43
N LEU A 95 -13.19 11.86 5.98
CA LEU A 95 -12.61 11.92 4.64
C LEU A 95 -13.64 11.63 3.55
N VAL A 96 -14.47 10.59 3.71
CA VAL A 96 -15.46 10.22 2.68
C VAL A 96 -16.52 11.30 2.54
N ILE A 97 -16.87 11.98 3.61
CA ILE A 97 -17.81 13.11 3.60
C ILE A 97 -17.16 14.33 2.94
N LYS A 98 -15.96 14.68 3.36
CA LYS A 98 -15.22 15.85 2.84
C LYS A 98 -15.00 15.80 1.33
N TYR A 99 -14.66 14.61 0.81
CA TYR A 99 -14.28 14.44 -0.60
C TYR A 99 -15.36 13.78 -1.45
N ASP A 100 -16.57 13.59 -0.92
CA ASP A 100 -17.69 12.94 -1.64
C ASP A 100 -17.24 11.61 -2.26
N VAL A 101 -16.61 10.75 -1.45
CA VAL A 101 -16.03 9.50 -1.93
C VAL A 101 -17.12 8.50 -2.27
N ILE A 102 -17.04 7.89 -3.45
CA ILE A 102 -18.07 6.99 -3.98
C ILE A 102 -17.48 5.58 -4.20
N GLY A 103 -18.22 4.56 -3.76
CA GLY A 103 -17.94 3.16 -4.10
C GLY A 103 -16.59 2.68 -3.61
N LYS A 104 -15.85 2.02 -4.49
CA LYS A 104 -14.56 1.37 -4.15
C LYS A 104 -13.50 2.33 -3.63
N GLN A 105 -13.58 3.61 -3.98
CA GLN A 105 -12.64 4.61 -3.50
C GLN A 105 -12.75 4.83 -1.99
N SER A 106 -13.81 4.32 -1.35
CA SER A 106 -13.94 4.31 0.11
C SER A 106 -12.80 3.53 0.79
N HIS A 107 -12.27 2.50 0.13
CA HIS A 107 -11.10 1.75 0.62
C HIS A 107 -9.82 2.56 0.51
N ASP A 108 -9.66 3.37 -0.54
CA ASP A 108 -8.53 4.30 -0.68
C ASP A 108 -8.58 5.37 0.43
N ALA A 109 -9.76 5.91 0.70
CA ALA A 109 -9.96 6.86 1.80
C ALA A 109 -9.59 6.25 3.15
N ARG A 110 -9.88 4.95 3.38
CA ARG A 110 -9.52 4.26 4.61
C ARG A 110 -8.00 4.18 4.77
N LEU A 111 -7.29 3.91 3.69
CA LEU A 111 -5.83 3.90 3.71
C LEU A 111 -5.27 5.28 4.11
N VAL A 112 -5.83 6.35 3.56
CA VAL A 112 -5.46 7.72 3.93
C VAL A 112 -5.77 8.00 5.40
N ALA A 113 -6.92 7.54 5.91
CA ALA A 113 -7.28 7.68 7.32
C ALA A 113 -6.25 7.04 8.24
N VAL A 114 -5.81 5.82 7.92
CA VAL A 114 -4.76 5.12 8.67
C VAL A 114 -3.45 5.92 8.66
N MET A 115 -3.10 6.47 7.51
CA MET A 115 -1.89 7.31 7.40
C MET A 115 -1.96 8.52 8.33
N ILE A 116 -3.09 9.22 8.34
CA ILE A 116 -3.26 10.40 9.19
C ILE A 116 -3.14 10.02 10.67
N VAL A 117 -3.83 8.96 11.09
CA VAL A 117 -3.82 8.51 12.48
C VAL A 117 -2.40 8.15 12.94
N HIS A 118 -1.60 7.57 12.08
CA HIS A 118 -0.24 7.12 12.40
C HIS A 118 0.87 8.09 11.97
N ASN A 119 0.52 9.29 11.53
CA ASN A 119 1.48 10.29 11.07
C ASN A 119 2.39 9.80 9.91
N ALA A 120 1.84 8.94 9.05
CA ALA A 120 2.47 8.59 7.80
C ALA A 120 2.11 9.66 6.76
N THR A 121 3.09 10.41 6.30
CA THR A 121 2.86 11.58 5.44
C THR A 121 2.91 11.26 3.96
N HIS A 122 3.58 10.18 3.59
CA HIS A 122 3.81 9.81 2.19
C HIS A 122 3.26 8.42 1.89
N LEU A 123 2.66 8.28 0.72
CA LEU A 123 2.15 7.02 0.19
C LEU A 123 2.92 6.63 -1.07
N LEU A 124 3.62 5.50 -1.02
CA LEU A 124 4.29 4.92 -2.18
C LEU A 124 3.27 4.07 -2.95
N THR A 125 2.90 4.51 -4.15
CA THR A 125 1.86 3.85 -4.94
C THR A 125 2.05 4.08 -6.44
N PHE A 126 1.72 3.07 -7.25
CA PHE A 126 1.63 3.24 -8.70
C PHE A 126 0.31 3.92 -9.12
N ASN A 127 -0.70 3.93 -8.26
CA ASN A 127 -2.02 4.51 -8.53
C ASN A 127 -2.16 5.91 -7.95
N TYR A 128 -1.17 6.76 -8.14
CA TYR A 128 -1.16 8.10 -7.55
C TYR A 128 -2.41 8.92 -7.90
N ALA A 129 -2.99 8.72 -9.10
CA ALA A 129 -4.18 9.45 -9.53
C ALA A 129 -5.40 9.21 -8.63
N HIS A 130 -5.50 8.04 -8.01
CA HIS A 130 -6.60 7.70 -7.09
C HIS A 130 -6.52 8.46 -5.77
N PHE A 131 -5.33 8.97 -5.42
CA PHE A 131 -5.08 9.58 -4.11
C PHE A 131 -4.84 11.08 -4.17
N LYS A 132 -4.68 11.66 -5.36
CA LYS A 132 -4.24 13.05 -5.48
C LYS A 132 -5.25 14.07 -4.94
N ARG A 133 -6.53 13.71 -4.79
CA ARG A 133 -7.53 14.58 -4.17
C ARG A 133 -7.32 14.75 -2.66
N PHE A 134 -6.67 13.78 -2.01
CA PHE A 134 -6.44 13.81 -0.57
C PHE A 134 -5.24 14.69 -0.25
N THR A 135 -5.51 15.96 0.07
CA THR A 135 -4.45 16.95 0.33
C THR A 135 -3.70 16.72 1.65
N GLU A 136 -4.20 15.81 2.50
CA GLU A 136 -3.58 15.45 3.77
C GLU A 136 -2.32 14.64 3.62
N ILE A 137 -2.09 14.04 2.46
CA ILE A 137 -0.93 13.17 2.20
C ILE A 137 -0.20 13.58 0.92
N VAL A 138 1.02 13.09 0.78
CA VAL A 138 1.83 13.24 -0.43
C VAL A 138 1.99 11.85 -1.07
N THR A 139 1.70 11.73 -2.36
CA THR A 139 1.92 10.48 -3.08
C THR A 139 3.30 10.47 -3.75
N ILE A 140 3.93 9.29 -3.73
CA ILE A 140 5.20 9.05 -4.43
C ILE A 140 4.99 7.90 -5.41
N ASN A 141 5.31 8.13 -6.68
CA ASN A 141 5.33 7.05 -7.66
C ASN A 141 6.69 6.36 -7.62
N PRO A 142 6.75 5.02 -7.50
CA PRO A 142 8.02 4.30 -7.53
C PRO A 142 8.89 4.62 -8.76
N GLN A 143 8.28 4.95 -9.89
CA GLN A 143 9.01 5.31 -11.11
C GLN A 143 9.81 6.61 -10.97
N ASP A 144 9.44 7.48 -10.03
CA ASP A 144 10.09 8.76 -9.81
C ASP A 144 11.26 8.69 -8.83
N ILE A 145 11.50 7.53 -8.21
CA ILE A 145 12.63 7.31 -7.30
C ILE A 145 13.90 7.05 -8.11
N ILE A 146 14.90 7.89 -7.90
CA ILE A 146 16.19 7.81 -8.59
C ILE A 146 17.17 6.91 -7.85
#